data_4990d6b65ec5295143f0d36b9f7655a1
#
_entry.id   4990d6b65ec5295143f0d36b9f7655a1
#
_cell.length_a   1.000
_cell.length_b   1.000
_cell.length_c   1.000
_cell.angle_alpha   90.00
_cell.angle_beta   90.00
_cell.angle_gamma   90.00
#
_symmetry.space_group_name_H-M   'P 1'
#
loop_
_entity.id
_entity.type
_entity.pdbx_description
1 polymer ?
#
loop_
_entity_poly.entity_id
_entity_poly.type
_entity_poly.pdbx_seq_one_letter_code
_entity_poly.pdbx_strand_id
1 'polypeptide(L)'
;MLRAVMAVLALGVASGIPAERSGEMVEPLRVCMLSGAEEYESDRTLEAFKAYLEANFPAKATLRVAKGVSDLPGIEAVNDADVVLVFTRRLTLPDDQMKYIKKYVNAKKPIVVVRTASHAFQNWLEFDKEVLGGNYQGHYSNEKSQRSQTVEGAKGHPVLKGVGMVASRGSLYKTSPVADDVTVLMTSSSPEATEPAAWVRERDGQRVFYTSFGAQGDFENATFQRMLANALFWAGGREVPELVFPDSLATRAKPEGTLAFTERQRVEDPAASGNWRERLVVREVPISEVGVVVCDMWDLHWCRGATARCDGVAARMNRLLEELRAKGVQIVHAPSDTMDFYAGTPQRLRAQVAKRVAPPPAQARPEEPKLPIDDSDGGCDTDDSMYMAWTRQNPRIQIGAYDAVSDNGDEIYGLFREMGIKYVLVMGVHTNMCILNRSFAIKEMTRRGMNCVLVRDLTDTMYDPKDAPFVPHDKGTELVVQHIEKYWCPSTTSEELLKVR
;
A
#
# COMPACT_ATOMS: atom_id res chain seq x y z
N MET A 1 -27.83 56.29 -12.03
CA MET A 1 -26.87 55.95 -10.99
C MET A 1 -27.53 54.96 -10.05
N LEU A 2 -27.31 53.67 -10.26
CA LEU A 2 -27.74 52.62 -9.34
C LEU A 2 -26.58 51.61 -9.23
N ARG A 3 -26.00 51.55 -8.04
CA ARG A 3 -24.96 50.61 -7.70
C ARG A 3 -25.62 49.24 -7.35
N ALA A 4 -25.31 48.23 -8.14
CA ALA A 4 -25.66 46.84 -7.80
C ALA A 4 -24.59 46.28 -6.80
N VAL A 5 -25.05 45.88 -5.61
CA VAL A 5 -24.27 45.17 -4.63
C VAL A 5 -24.40 43.68 -4.96
N MET A 6 -23.29 43.04 -5.36
CA MET A 6 -23.22 41.57 -5.43
C MET A 6 -23.04 41.00 -4.03
N ALA A 7 -24.03 40.27 -3.59
CA ALA A 7 -23.91 39.42 -2.39
C ALA A 7 -23.24 38.10 -2.77
N VAL A 8 -22.05 37.85 -2.21
CA VAL A 8 -21.38 36.56 -2.29
C VAL A 8 -22.02 35.65 -1.23
N LEU A 9 -22.78 34.66 -1.69
CA LEU A 9 -23.24 33.56 -0.84
C LEU A 9 -22.04 32.62 -0.57
N ALA A 10 -21.52 32.68 0.64
CA ALA A 10 -20.63 31.63 1.16
C ALA A 10 -21.48 30.41 1.50
N LEU A 11 -21.39 29.35 0.69
CA LEU A 11 -21.88 28.03 1.03
C LEU A 11 -20.98 27.45 2.11
N GLY A 12 -21.43 27.52 3.36
CA GLY A 12 -20.86 26.77 4.46
C GLY A 12 -21.07 25.27 4.25
N VAL A 13 -19.98 24.54 4.09
CA VAL A 13 -19.98 23.08 4.19
C VAL A 13 -20.24 22.76 5.65
N ALA A 14 -21.46 22.34 5.97
CA ALA A 14 -21.79 21.78 7.29
C ALA A 14 -21.10 20.43 7.41
N SER A 15 -20.05 20.36 8.23
CA SER A 15 -19.48 19.13 8.76
C SER A 15 -20.56 18.49 9.64
N GLY A 16 -21.23 17.47 9.11
CA GLY A 16 -22.16 16.65 9.87
C GLY A 16 -21.39 15.83 10.91
N ILE A 17 -21.41 16.29 12.14
CA ILE A 17 -21.08 15.49 13.32
C ILE A 17 -22.24 14.50 13.50
N PRO A 18 -22.02 13.16 13.56
CA PRO A 18 -23.08 12.22 13.84
C PRO A 18 -23.61 12.42 15.26
N ALA A 19 -24.93 12.28 15.40
CA ALA A 19 -25.74 12.53 16.57
C ALA A 19 -25.21 11.91 17.87
N GLU A 20 -25.36 12.69 18.93
CA GLU A 20 -25.21 12.44 20.33
C GLU A 20 -25.52 11.01 20.78
N ARG A 21 -24.50 10.28 21.22
CA ARG A 21 -24.64 9.39 22.37
C ARG A 21 -24.43 10.27 23.62
N SER A 22 -25.46 10.38 24.44
CA SER A 22 -25.39 10.93 25.78
C SER A 22 -24.30 10.19 26.56
N GLY A 23 -23.15 10.81 26.80
CA GLY A 23 -22.05 10.26 27.52
C GLY A 23 -20.98 11.32 27.75
N GLU A 24 -20.38 11.27 28.87
CA GLU A 24 -19.24 12.05 29.32
C GLU A 24 -18.28 12.36 28.16
N MET A 25 -17.89 13.62 28.02
CA MET A 25 -16.84 14.00 27.08
C MET A 25 -15.54 13.29 27.48
N VAL A 26 -15.23 12.22 26.76
CA VAL A 26 -13.98 11.49 26.97
C VAL A 26 -12.83 12.45 26.64
N GLU A 27 -12.04 12.84 27.64
CA GLU A 27 -10.85 13.65 27.39
C GLU A 27 -9.93 12.96 26.38
N PRO A 28 -9.42 13.69 25.37
CA PRO A 28 -8.54 13.10 24.38
C PRO A 28 -7.25 12.57 25.02
N LEU A 29 -6.74 11.44 24.51
CA LEU A 29 -5.45 10.89 24.91
C LEU A 29 -4.33 11.88 24.54
N ARG A 30 -3.55 12.34 25.52
CA ARG A 30 -2.44 13.28 25.27
C ARG A 30 -1.16 12.49 24.97
N VAL A 31 -0.68 12.64 23.73
CA VAL A 31 0.50 11.93 23.23
C VAL A 31 1.65 12.91 23.03
N CYS A 32 2.84 12.62 23.58
CA CYS A 32 4.07 13.31 23.22
C CYS A 32 4.91 12.42 22.32
N MET A 33 5.18 12.85 21.10
CA MET A 33 5.99 12.13 20.11
C MET A 33 7.38 12.74 20.05
N LEU A 34 8.42 11.92 20.26
CA LEU A 34 9.83 12.31 20.20
C LEU A 34 10.43 11.78 18.89
N SER A 35 10.83 12.68 18.00
CA SER A 35 11.44 12.41 16.72
C SER A 35 12.93 12.68 16.75
N GLY A 36 13.74 11.79 16.19
CA GLY A 36 15.21 11.92 16.13
C GLY A 36 15.84 10.76 15.37
N ALA A 37 15.14 10.19 14.41
CA ALA A 37 15.63 9.17 13.50
C ALA A 37 15.64 9.71 12.06
N GLU A 38 16.63 10.55 11.74
CA GLU A 38 16.76 11.26 10.45
C GLU A 38 16.77 10.29 9.26
N GLU A 39 17.46 9.16 9.38
CA GLU A 39 17.49 8.10 8.35
C GLU A 39 16.11 7.62 7.90
N TYR A 40 15.11 7.74 8.78
CA TYR A 40 13.72 7.32 8.53
C TYR A 40 12.77 8.52 8.36
N GLU A 41 13.31 9.74 8.20
CA GLU A 41 12.51 10.98 8.13
C GLU A 41 11.45 11.03 9.23
N SER A 42 11.86 10.74 10.47
CA SER A 42 10.93 10.59 11.59
C SER A 42 10.14 11.85 11.91
N ASP A 43 10.62 13.01 11.56
CA ASP A 43 9.91 14.30 11.63
C ASP A 43 8.69 14.31 10.70
N ARG A 44 8.84 13.90 9.44
CA ARG A 44 7.76 13.83 8.44
C ARG A 44 6.81 12.66 8.71
N THR A 45 7.35 11.48 8.99
CA THR A 45 6.54 10.27 9.22
C THR A 45 5.70 10.39 10.48
N LEU A 46 6.23 10.97 11.56
CA LEU A 46 5.45 11.23 12.78
C LEU A 46 4.47 12.39 12.63
N GLU A 47 4.75 13.42 11.84
CA GLU A 47 3.77 14.48 11.57
C GLU A 47 2.57 13.90 10.78
N ALA A 48 2.84 13.04 9.78
CA ALA A 48 1.78 12.35 9.07
C ALA A 48 0.97 11.40 9.98
N PHE A 49 1.65 10.65 10.85
CA PHE A 49 0.98 9.80 11.82
C PHE A 49 0.18 10.59 12.86
N LYS A 50 0.69 11.75 13.32
CA LYS A 50 -0.05 12.66 14.18
C LYS A 50 -1.36 13.11 13.55
N ALA A 51 -1.31 13.53 12.27
CA ALA A 51 -2.51 13.94 11.54
C ALA A 51 -3.51 12.78 11.43
N TYR A 52 -3.05 11.56 11.12
CA TYR A 52 -3.88 10.35 11.11
C TYR A 52 -4.51 10.08 12.48
N LEU A 53 -3.73 10.13 13.55
CA LEU A 53 -4.18 9.86 14.91
C LEU A 53 -5.28 10.84 15.35
N GLU A 54 -5.06 12.13 15.15
CA GLU A 54 -5.99 13.18 15.56
C GLU A 54 -7.27 13.21 14.74
N ALA A 55 -7.19 12.80 13.45
CA ALA A 55 -8.34 12.72 12.56
C ALA A 55 -9.27 11.52 12.85
N ASN A 56 -8.72 10.41 13.34
CA ASN A 56 -9.44 9.14 13.45
C ASN A 56 -9.70 8.67 14.89
N PHE A 57 -9.09 9.33 15.89
CA PHE A 57 -9.16 8.90 17.29
C PHE A 57 -9.31 10.09 18.23
N PRO A 58 -9.91 9.91 19.41
CA PRO A 58 -9.96 10.94 20.46
C PRO A 58 -8.58 11.11 21.11
N ALA A 59 -7.64 11.70 20.39
CA ALA A 59 -6.28 11.93 20.82
C ALA A 59 -5.79 13.34 20.43
N LYS A 60 -4.85 13.89 21.19
CA LYS A 60 -4.08 15.07 20.85
C LYS A 60 -2.60 14.77 20.99
N ALA A 61 -1.83 15.06 19.94
CA ALA A 61 -0.41 14.78 19.91
C ALA A 61 0.43 16.05 19.77
N THR A 62 1.55 16.09 20.50
CA THR A 62 2.61 17.07 20.31
C THR A 62 3.85 16.38 19.76
N LEU A 63 4.44 16.94 18.71
CA LEU A 63 5.68 16.44 18.14
C LEU A 63 6.87 17.28 18.61
N ARG A 64 7.94 16.62 19.04
CA ARG A 64 9.24 17.25 19.39
C ARG A 64 10.30 16.62 18.50
N VAL A 65 11.00 17.48 17.76
CA VAL A 65 11.98 17.04 16.75
C VAL A 65 13.37 17.42 17.23
N ALA A 66 14.27 16.42 17.20
CA ALA A 66 15.68 16.63 17.54
C ALA A 66 16.37 17.54 16.53
N LYS A 67 17.28 18.34 17.00
CA LYS A 67 18.22 19.14 16.20
C LYS A 67 19.60 18.48 16.25
N GLY A 68 19.87 17.68 15.26
CA GLY A 68 21.03 16.79 15.28
C GLY A 68 20.92 15.72 16.37
N VAL A 69 22.08 15.23 16.87
CA VAL A 69 22.11 14.10 17.81
C VAL A 69 22.15 14.52 19.30
N SER A 70 22.30 15.79 19.59
CA SER A 70 22.56 16.26 20.97
C SER A 70 21.55 17.28 21.52
N ASP A 71 20.49 17.58 20.78
CA ASP A 71 19.48 18.54 21.22
C ASP A 71 18.07 18.07 20.81
N LEU A 72 17.18 17.98 21.81
CA LEU A 72 15.76 17.66 21.62
C LEU A 72 14.90 18.73 22.30
N PRO A 73 14.70 19.89 21.63
CA PRO A 73 14.03 21.03 22.24
C PRO A 73 12.58 20.73 22.57
N GLY A 74 12.14 21.14 23.76
CA GLY A 74 10.78 20.91 24.24
C GLY A 74 10.53 19.51 24.79
N ILE A 75 11.59 18.73 25.07
CA ILE A 75 11.47 17.37 25.64
C ILE A 75 10.70 17.36 26.98
N GLU A 76 10.66 18.45 27.71
CA GLU A 76 9.89 18.61 28.96
C GLU A 76 8.38 18.36 28.77
N ALA A 77 7.86 18.42 27.53
CA ALA A 77 6.48 18.10 27.19
C ALA A 77 6.09 16.65 27.55
N VAL A 78 7.05 15.74 27.75
CA VAL A 78 6.78 14.37 28.22
C VAL A 78 6.11 14.36 29.61
N ASN A 79 6.29 15.42 30.43
CA ASN A 79 5.67 15.49 31.75
C ASN A 79 4.14 15.57 31.68
N ASP A 80 3.60 16.24 30.65
CA ASP A 80 2.17 16.51 30.47
C ASP A 80 1.46 15.45 29.62
N ALA A 81 2.22 14.47 29.11
CA ALA A 81 1.69 13.41 28.28
C ALA A 81 1.11 12.24 29.11
N ASP A 82 0.01 11.65 28.62
CA ASP A 82 -0.53 10.40 29.12
C ASP A 82 0.32 9.23 28.60
N VAL A 83 0.85 9.32 27.38
CA VAL A 83 1.75 8.35 26.77
C VAL A 83 2.82 9.04 25.91
N VAL A 84 4.04 8.52 25.93
CA VAL A 84 5.15 9.00 25.07
C VAL A 84 5.40 7.99 23.95
N LEU A 85 5.51 8.48 22.71
CA LEU A 85 6.03 7.72 21.57
C LEU A 85 7.46 8.16 21.28
N VAL A 86 8.40 7.20 21.21
CA VAL A 86 9.81 7.44 20.91
C VAL A 86 10.19 6.86 19.57
N PHE A 87 10.61 7.70 18.64
CA PHE A 87 11.20 7.32 17.38
C PHE A 87 12.49 8.11 17.14
N THR A 88 13.52 7.74 17.88
CA THR A 88 14.83 8.39 17.87
C THR A 88 15.93 7.37 17.56
N ARG A 89 17.12 7.85 17.20
CA ARG A 89 18.26 7.02 16.88
C ARG A 89 19.54 7.64 17.39
N ARG A 90 20.20 6.94 18.31
CA ARG A 90 21.56 7.27 18.80
C ARG A 90 21.75 8.72 19.27
N LEU A 91 20.74 9.30 19.90
CA LEU A 91 20.87 10.62 20.49
C LEU A 91 21.82 10.59 21.70
N THR A 92 22.61 11.64 21.86
CA THR A 92 23.45 11.88 23.04
C THR A 92 22.97 13.18 23.67
N LEU A 93 21.84 13.10 24.37
CA LEU A 93 21.21 14.27 24.97
C LEU A 93 22.00 14.72 26.20
N PRO A 94 22.12 16.04 26.45
CA PRO A 94 22.71 16.56 27.68
C PRO A 94 21.84 16.20 28.90
N ASP A 95 22.43 16.18 30.08
CA ASP A 95 21.78 15.71 31.32
C ASP A 95 20.51 16.49 31.68
N ASP A 96 20.46 17.78 31.37
CA ASP A 96 19.31 18.65 31.59
C ASP A 96 18.11 18.28 30.67
N GLN A 97 18.35 17.66 29.57
CA GLN A 97 17.30 17.07 28.70
C GLN A 97 17.06 15.59 29.04
N MET A 98 18.11 14.78 29.20
CA MET A 98 18.01 13.35 29.47
C MET A 98 17.25 13.03 30.77
N LYS A 99 17.33 13.92 31.77
CA LYS A 99 16.58 13.80 33.04
C LYS A 99 15.07 13.67 32.84
N TYR A 100 14.48 14.30 31.81
CA TYR A 100 13.03 14.25 31.60
C TYR A 100 12.57 12.87 31.20
N ILE A 101 13.24 12.22 30.22
CA ILE A 101 12.86 10.87 29.79
C ILE A 101 13.18 9.82 30.86
N LYS A 102 14.32 9.96 31.55
CA LYS A 102 14.66 9.08 32.68
C LYS A 102 13.65 9.18 33.81
N LYS A 103 13.24 10.40 34.17
CA LYS A 103 12.19 10.63 35.18
C LYS A 103 10.86 10.02 34.76
N TYR A 104 10.48 10.19 33.47
CA TYR A 104 9.25 9.65 32.92
C TYR A 104 9.20 8.11 33.03
N VAL A 105 10.27 7.44 32.61
CA VAL A 105 10.39 5.99 32.65
C VAL A 105 10.46 5.47 34.10
N ASN A 106 11.23 6.14 34.96
CA ASN A 106 11.33 5.75 36.38
C ASN A 106 9.99 5.92 37.14
N ALA A 107 9.15 6.85 36.69
CA ALA A 107 7.78 7.01 37.21
C ALA A 107 6.81 5.95 36.65
N LYS A 108 7.31 4.94 35.91
CA LYS A 108 6.52 3.84 35.33
C LYS A 108 5.41 4.32 34.39
N LYS A 109 5.59 5.47 33.77
CA LYS A 109 4.65 5.98 32.77
C LYS A 109 4.71 5.19 31.46
N PRO A 110 3.58 5.08 30.72
CA PRO A 110 3.47 4.25 29.51
C PRO A 110 4.30 4.80 28.35
N ILE A 111 4.90 3.90 27.57
CA ILE A 111 5.77 4.27 26.45
C ILE A 111 5.54 3.36 25.24
N VAL A 112 5.49 3.97 24.06
CA VAL A 112 5.44 3.31 22.77
C VAL A 112 6.74 3.62 22.02
N VAL A 113 7.39 2.59 21.49
CA VAL A 113 8.74 2.73 20.94
C VAL A 113 8.82 2.12 19.56
N VAL A 114 9.41 2.85 18.63
CA VAL A 114 9.44 2.49 17.21
C VAL A 114 10.88 2.29 16.72
N ARG A 115 11.12 1.16 16.12
CA ARG A 115 12.27 0.78 15.30
C ARG A 115 13.62 1.13 15.94
N THR A 116 14.31 2.16 15.42
CA THR A 116 15.65 2.57 15.87
C THR A 116 15.72 3.00 17.32
N ALA A 117 14.58 3.21 17.94
CA ALA A 117 14.57 3.57 19.35
C ALA A 117 14.89 2.40 20.31
N SER A 118 15.13 1.18 19.81
CA SER A 118 15.88 0.16 20.53
C SER A 118 17.29 0.62 20.90
N HIS A 119 17.89 1.48 20.09
CA HIS A 119 19.17 2.17 20.35
C HIS A 119 18.99 3.69 20.32
N ALA A 120 17.94 4.17 21.02
CA ALA A 120 17.51 5.58 21.04
C ALA A 120 18.61 6.53 21.50
N PHE A 121 19.31 6.15 22.59
CA PHE A 121 20.21 7.05 23.34
C PHE A 121 21.59 6.42 23.52
N GLN A 122 22.65 7.14 23.14
CA GLN A 122 24.03 6.68 23.31
C GLN A 122 24.53 6.78 24.76
N ASN A 123 23.92 7.65 25.52
CA ASN A 123 24.22 7.80 26.96
C ASN A 123 23.20 7.08 27.87
N TRP A 124 22.45 6.13 27.30
CA TRP A 124 21.61 5.15 28.01
C TRP A 124 21.44 3.88 27.18
N LEU A 125 22.51 3.11 27.03
CA LEU A 125 22.56 1.91 26.20
C LEU A 125 21.66 0.78 26.73
N GLU A 126 21.42 0.76 28.04
CA GLU A 126 20.59 -0.21 28.72
C GLU A 126 19.09 -0.02 28.44
N PHE A 127 18.68 1.07 27.80
CA PHE A 127 17.28 1.40 27.51
C PHE A 127 16.53 0.25 26.84
N ASP A 128 17.14 -0.40 25.84
CA ASP A 128 16.55 -1.53 25.13
C ASP A 128 16.27 -2.72 26.10
N LYS A 129 17.26 -3.13 26.84
CA LYS A 129 17.15 -4.26 27.79
C LYS A 129 16.25 -3.95 28.97
N GLU A 130 16.48 -2.81 29.62
CA GLU A 130 15.84 -2.49 30.89
C GLU A 130 14.38 -2.05 30.73
N VAL A 131 14.10 -1.27 29.68
CA VAL A 131 12.78 -0.68 29.44
C VAL A 131 11.97 -1.53 28.47
N LEU A 132 12.53 -1.82 27.30
CA LEU A 132 11.81 -2.50 26.22
C LEU A 132 11.77 -4.03 26.39
N GLY A 133 12.72 -4.59 27.11
CA GLY A 133 12.92 -6.03 27.16
C GLY A 133 13.48 -6.60 25.86
N GLY A 134 14.08 -5.73 25.03
CA GLY A 134 14.68 -6.09 23.76
C GLY A 134 16.12 -6.55 23.87
N ASN A 135 16.70 -6.93 22.75
CA ASN A 135 18.08 -7.34 22.63
C ASN A 135 18.61 -7.05 21.21
N TYR A 136 18.56 -5.78 20.83
CA TYR A 136 18.98 -5.38 19.47
C TYR A 136 20.47 -5.64 19.20
N GLN A 137 20.75 -6.45 18.18
CA GLN A 137 22.11 -6.87 17.80
C GLN A 137 22.44 -6.50 16.35
N GLY A 138 21.76 -5.51 15.78
CA GLY A 138 21.90 -5.13 14.38
C GLY A 138 20.73 -5.62 13.53
N HIS A 139 20.96 -5.77 12.24
CA HIS A 139 19.92 -6.15 11.27
C HIS A 139 20.49 -7.09 10.21
N TYR A 140 19.57 -7.75 9.50
CA TYR A 140 19.87 -8.51 8.30
C TYR A 140 19.98 -7.57 7.07
N SER A 141 19.97 -8.12 5.85
CA SER A 141 20.08 -7.33 4.63
C SER A 141 19.06 -6.21 4.54
N ASN A 142 19.49 -5.03 4.05
CA ASN A 142 18.60 -3.92 3.72
C ASN A 142 17.88 -4.10 2.37
N GLU A 143 18.26 -5.12 1.58
CA GLU A 143 17.71 -5.36 0.24
C GLU A 143 16.49 -6.28 0.26
N LYS A 144 16.20 -6.90 1.41
CA LYS A 144 15.14 -7.88 1.54
C LYS A 144 13.95 -7.31 2.32
N SER A 145 12.77 -7.38 1.71
CA SER A 145 11.52 -7.09 2.41
C SER A 145 11.23 -8.15 3.49
N GLN A 146 10.42 -7.76 4.45
CA GLN A 146 9.96 -8.62 5.53
C GLN A 146 8.45 -8.59 5.69
N ARG A 147 7.86 -9.67 6.24
CA ARG A 147 6.43 -9.80 6.48
C ARG A 147 6.16 -10.28 7.90
N SER A 148 5.20 -9.63 8.55
CA SER A 148 4.81 -10.04 9.89
C SER A 148 3.87 -11.23 9.88
N GLN A 149 3.89 -11.96 11.01
CA GLN A 149 2.91 -12.96 11.36
C GLN A 149 2.50 -12.75 12.80
N THR A 150 1.20 -12.70 13.06
CA THR A 150 0.66 -12.64 14.44
C THR A 150 0.95 -13.96 15.16
N VAL A 151 1.48 -13.86 16.38
CA VAL A 151 1.67 -15.02 17.26
C VAL A 151 0.31 -15.54 17.69
N GLU A 152 0.07 -16.85 17.59
CA GLU A 152 -1.25 -17.45 17.80
C GLU A 152 -1.87 -17.06 19.15
N GLY A 153 -1.09 -17.14 20.24
CA GLY A 153 -1.52 -16.77 21.60
C GLY A 153 -1.80 -15.28 21.81
N ALA A 154 -1.41 -14.41 20.85
CA ALA A 154 -1.56 -12.96 20.96
C ALA A 154 -2.74 -12.39 20.15
N LYS A 155 -3.45 -13.21 19.36
CA LYS A 155 -4.53 -12.75 18.44
C LYS A 155 -5.61 -11.90 19.10
N GLY A 156 -5.91 -12.13 20.38
CA GLY A 156 -6.90 -11.35 21.13
C GLY A 156 -6.37 -10.08 21.81
N HIS A 157 -5.09 -9.77 21.66
CA HIS A 157 -4.50 -8.61 22.34
C HIS A 157 -5.04 -7.29 21.76
N PRO A 158 -5.41 -6.28 22.60
CA PRO A 158 -6.01 -5.02 22.14
C PRO A 158 -5.18 -4.27 21.08
N VAL A 159 -3.86 -4.34 21.15
CA VAL A 159 -2.95 -3.73 20.16
C VAL A 159 -3.19 -4.30 18.76
N LEU A 160 -3.62 -5.55 18.64
CA LEU A 160 -3.84 -6.23 17.36
C LEU A 160 -5.28 -6.09 16.83
N LYS A 161 -6.16 -5.35 17.51
CA LYS A 161 -7.54 -5.14 17.08
C LYS A 161 -7.61 -4.46 15.71
N GLY A 162 -8.11 -5.19 14.69
CA GLY A 162 -8.17 -4.69 13.32
C GLY A 162 -6.81 -4.52 12.63
N VAL A 163 -5.77 -5.18 13.16
CA VAL A 163 -4.42 -5.19 12.59
C VAL A 163 -4.24 -6.47 11.78
N GLY A 164 -3.89 -6.32 10.51
CA GLY A 164 -3.51 -7.41 9.60
C GLY A 164 -2.00 -7.61 9.55
N MET A 165 -1.53 -8.24 8.49
CA MET A 165 -0.10 -8.43 8.24
C MET A 165 0.57 -7.09 7.90
N VAL A 166 1.73 -6.82 8.48
CA VAL A 166 2.60 -5.71 8.09
C VAL A 166 3.68 -6.26 7.16
N ALA A 167 3.69 -5.81 5.92
CA ALA A 167 4.79 -6.02 4.98
C ALA A 167 5.65 -4.76 4.94
N SER A 168 6.95 -4.88 5.15
CA SER A 168 7.88 -3.75 5.26
C SER A 168 9.10 -3.93 4.36
N ARG A 169 9.57 -2.83 3.79
CA ARG A 169 10.86 -2.76 3.08
C ARG A 169 12.03 -2.45 3.99
N GLY A 170 11.76 -2.19 5.26
CA GLY A 170 12.82 -2.03 6.26
C GLY A 170 13.54 -3.35 6.52
N SER A 171 14.83 -3.29 6.82
CA SER A 171 15.61 -4.47 7.22
C SER A 171 15.02 -5.16 8.45
N LEU A 172 15.05 -6.49 8.47
CA LEU A 172 14.69 -7.29 9.64
C LEU A 172 15.74 -7.07 10.74
N TYR A 173 15.30 -6.71 11.94
CA TYR A 173 16.18 -6.53 13.09
C TYR A 173 16.49 -7.86 13.78
N LYS A 174 17.73 -8.04 14.24
CA LYS A 174 18.15 -9.14 15.10
C LYS A 174 17.80 -8.78 16.54
N THR A 175 16.69 -9.31 17.03
CA THR A 175 16.11 -8.96 18.33
C THR A 175 16.09 -10.11 19.32
N SER A 176 16.33 -11.33 18.85
CA SER A 176 16.33 -12.54 19.69
C SER A 176 17.59 -12.67 20.56
N PRO A 177 17.47 -13.21 21.79
CA PRO A 177 16.23 -13.45 22.52
C PRO A 177 15.72 -12.14 23.14
N VAL A 178 14.39 -11.99 23.26
CA VAL A 178 13.77 -10.95 24.10
C VAL A 178 13.67 -11.41 25.55
N ALA A 179 13.40 -10.49 26.48
CA ALA A 179 13.28 -10.83 27.91
C ALA A 179 12.07 -11.74 28.19
N ASP A 180 12.13 -12.54 29.24
CA ASP A 180 11.10 -13.52 29.61
C ASP A 180 9.75 -12.88 30.01
N ASP A 181 9.77 -11.62 30.46
CA ASP A 181 8.59 -10.85 30.86
C ASP A 181 7.95 -10.07 29.68
N VAL A 182 8.34 -10.38 28.45
CA VAL A 182 7.81 -9.81 27.22
C VAL A 182 6.75 -10.74 26.61
N THR A 183 5.64 -10.16 26.15
CA THR A 183 4.66 -10.87 25.31
C THR A 183 4.86 -10.45 23.85
N VAL A 184 5.39 -11.37 23.04
CA VAL A 184 5.55 -11.16 21.60
C VAL A 184 4.17 -11.20 20.92
N LEU A 185 3.81 -10.12 20.24
CA LEU A 185 2.55 -9.99 19.49
C LEU A 185 2.71 -10.45 18.04
N MET A 186 3.83 -10.06 17.42
CA MET A 186 4.12 -10.39 16.02
C MET A 186 5.59 -10.78 15.86
N THR A 187 5.83 -11.80 15.07
CA THR A 187 7.15 -12.07 14.47
C THR A 187 7.19 -11.47 13.07
N SER A 188 8.39 -11.29 12.52
CA SER A 188 8.57 -10.96 11.11
C SER A 188 9.62 -11.83 10.47
N SER A 189 9.40 -12.21 9.22
CA SER A 189 10.28 -13.08 8.45
C SER A 189 10.79 -12.41 7.18
N SER A 190 12.05 -12.60 6.89
CA SER A 190 12.67 -12.38 5.58
C SER A 190 13.23 -13.72 5.08
N PRO A 191 13.79 -13.80 3.85
CA PRO A 191 14.49 -15.02 3.40
C PRO A 191 15.64 -15.47 4.30
N GLU A 192 16.15 -14.59 5.16
CA GLU A 192 17.33 -14.85 5.99
C GLU A 192 16.99 -15.37 7.38
N ALA A 193 15.87 -14.92 7.96
CA ALA A 193 15.51 -15.27 9.35
C ALA A 193 14.07 -14.91 9.70
N THR A 194 13.64 -15.34 10.88
CA THR A 194 12.42 -14.91 11.58
C THR A 194 12.78 -14.37 12.95
N GLU A 195 12.29 -13.17 13.29
CA GLU A 195 12.59 -12.48 14.54
C GLU A 195 11.31 -11.93 15.21
N PRO A 196 11.28 -11.73 16.54
CA PRO A 196 10.26 -10.90 17.17
C PRO A 196 10.25 -9.48 16.57
N ALA A 197 9.08 -8.98 16.18
CA ALA A 197 8.97 -7.70 15.49
C ALA A 197 8.05 -6.68 16.18
N ALA A 198 7.10 -7.16 16.98
CA ALA A 198 6.29 -6.31 17.85
C ALA A 198 5.98 -7.04 19.14
N TRP A 199 6.09 -6.36 20.27
CA TRP A 199 5.80 -6.93 21.58
C TRP A 199 5.34 -5.90 22.59
N VAL A 200 4.77 -6.40 23.66
CA VAL A 200 4.39 -5.62 24.84
C VAL A 200 5.10 -6.14 26.07
N ARG A 201 5.31 -5.25 27.03
CA ARG A 201 5.84 -5.56 28.36
C ARG A 201 5.01 -4.83 29.40
N GLU A 202 4.52 -5.55 30.37
CA GLU A 202 3.86 -4.97 31.56
C GLU A 202 4.72 -5.29 32.79
N ARG A 203 5.29 -4.26 33.38
CA ARG A 203 6.19 -4.40 34.53
C ARG A 203 6.00 -3.28 35.54
N ASP A 204 5.77 -3.63 36.79
CA ASP A 204 5.59 -2.66 37.91
C ASP A 204 4.53 -1.59 37.57
N GLY A 205 3.46 -1.97 36.86
CA GLY A 205 2.41 -1.06 36.40
C GLY A 205 2.74 -0.23 35.15
N GLN A 206 3.97 -0.31 34.64
CA GLN A 206 4.33 0.31 33.36
C GLN A 206 3.91 -0.55 32.19
N ARG A 207 3.29 0.06 31.18
CA ARG A 207 2.99 -0.56 29.88
C ARG A 207 3.94 -0.04 28.81
N VAL A 208 4.64 -0.95 28.17
CA VAL A 208 5.59 -0.67 27.10
C VAL A 208 5.16 -1.43 25.86
N PHE A 209 5.13 -0.75 24.72
CA PHE A 209 5.03 -1.38 23.40
C PHE A 209 6.28 -1.06 22.60
N TYR A 210 6.81 -2.04 21.92
CA TYR A 210 7.89 -1.87 20.95
C TYR A 210 7.55 -2.54 19.63
N THR A 211 8.01 -1.94 18.53
CA THR A 211 8.01 -2.56 17.20
C THR A 211 9.28 -2.25 16.42
N SER A 212 9.83 -3.25 15.73
CA SER A 212 10.94 -3.09 14.79
C SER A 212 10.51 -2.63 13.40
N PHE A 213 9.20 -2.54 13.13
CA PHE A 213 8.65 -1.83 11.98
C PHE A 213 8.80 -0.31 12.18
N GLY A 214 8.66 0.46 11.11
CA GLY A 214 8.78 1.92 11.13
C GLY A 214 9.76 2.44 10.08
N ALA A 215 10.02 1.70 8.99
CA ALA A 215 10.60 2.27 7.78
C ALA A 215 9.63 3.32 7.19
N GLN A 216 10.15 4.25 6.37
CA GLN A 216 9.34 5.36 5.83
C GLN A 216 7.99 4.88 5.27
N GLY A 217 8.01 3.87 4.40
CA GLY A 217 6.80 3.31 3.77
C GLY A 217 5.83 2.62 4.72
N ASP A 218 6.28 2.22 5.91
CA ASP A 218 5.41 1.58 6.90
C ASP A 218 4.38 2.58 7.45
N PHE A 219 4.73 3.86 7.59
CA PHE A 219 3.82 4.90 8.05
C PHE A 219 2.70 5.24 7.06
N GLU A 220 2.79 4.77 5.80
CA GLU A 220 1.71 4.84 4.82
C GLU A 220 0.80 3.60 4.86
N ASN A 221 1.21 2.56 5.59
CA ASN A 221 0.45 1.32 5.76
C ASN A 221 -0.64 1.50 6.83
N ALA A 222 -1.91 1.40 6.42
CA ALA A 222 -3.06 1.59 7.33
C ALA A 222 -3.04 0.59 8.50
N THR A 223 -2.57 -0.65 8.27
CA THR A 223 -2.40 -1.67 9.32
C THR A 223 -1.35 -1.26 10.34
N PHE A 224 -0.21 -0.72 9.90
CA PHE A 224 0.84 -0.23 10.79
C PHE A 224 0.39 0.99 11.59
N GLN A 225 -0.26 1.98 10.93
CA GLN A 225 -0.83 3.15 11.60
C GLN A 225 -1.85 2.72 12.67
N ARG A 226 -2.72 1.75 12.32
CA ARG A 226 -3.69 1.18 13.26
C ARG A 226 -3.02 0.55 14.46
N MET A 227 -1.98 -0.26 14.25
CA MET A 227 -1.22 -0.91 15.33
C MET A 227 -0.60 0.12 16.28
N LEU A 228 0.01 1.18 15.74
CA LEU A 228 0.58 2.25 16.58
C LEU A 228 -0.49 3.01 17.36
N ALA A 229 -1.63 3.35 16.74
CA ALA A 229 -2.75 3.98 17.44
C ALA A 229 -3.27 3.08 18.57
N ASN A 230 -3.51 1.80 18.29
CA ASN A 230 -3.93 0.83 19.30
C ASN A 230 -2.93 0.73 20.46
N ALA A 231 -1.63 0.73 20.14
CA ALA A 231 -0.57 0.66 21.14
C ALA A 231 -0.57 1.88 22.07
N LEU A 232 -0.83 3.08 21.54
CA LEU A 232 -0.94 4.31 22.33
C LEU A 232 -2.14 4.25 23.29
N PHE A 233 -3.32 3.82 22.81
CA PHE A 233 -4.51 3.69 23.67
C PHE A 233 -4.33 2.59 24.72
N TRP A 234 -3.84 1.42 24.32
CA TRP A 234 -3.56 0.31 25.23
C TRP A 234 -2.53 0.71 26.30
N ALA A 235 -1.41 1.30 25.89
CA ALA A 235 -0.38 1.74 26.84
C ALA A 235 -0.92 2.81 27.80
N GLY A 236 -1.69 3.76 27.30
CA GLY A 236 -2.36 4.81 28.10
C GLY A 236 -3.50 4.30 29.00
N GLY A 237 -3.75 2.97 29.03
CA GLY A 237 -4.78 2.36 29.88
C GLY A 237 -6.21 2.66 29.44
N ARG A 238 -6.41 3.01 28.16
CA ARG A 238 -7.70 3.32 27.57
C ARG A 238 -8.17 2.20 26.64
N GLU A 239 -9.48 2.07 26.49
CA GLU A 239 -10.05 1.19 25.47
C GLU A 239 -9.60 1.62 24.08
N VAL A 240 -9.24 0.63 23.23
CA VAL A 240 -8.89 0.87 21.84
C VAL A 240 -10.15 1.18 21.03
N PRO A 241 -10.29 2.41 20.50
CA PRO A 241 -11.50 2.81 19.78
C PRO A 241 -11.71 2.01 18.49
N GLU A 242 -12.98 1.86 18.07
CA GLU A 242 -13.29 1.42 16.71
C GLU A 242 -12.92 2.50 15.70
N LEU A 243 -12.51 2.09 14.49
CA LEU A 243 -12.37 3.03 13.38
C LEU A 243 -13.78 3.40 12.88
N VAL A 244 -14.04 4.69 12.82
CA VAL A 244 -15.20 5.23 12.12
C VAL A 244 -14.77 5.52 10.69
N PHE A 245 -15.28 4.76 9.73
CA PHE A 245 -14.98 5.01 8.31
C PHE A 245 -15.82 6.19 7.82
N PRO A 246 -15.20 7.19 7.17
CA PRO A 246 -15.95 8.31 6.61
C PRO A 246 -16.86 7.88 5.46
N ASP A 247 -17.89 8.68 5.16
CA ASP A 247 -18.85 8.50 4.05
C ASP A 247 -18.25 8.50 2.63
N SER A 248 -16.92 8.42 2.53
CA SER A 248 -16.14 8.42 1.29
C SER A 248 -16.35 7.18 0.39
N LEU A 249 -17.24 6.25 0.79
CA LEU A 249 -17.75 5.16 -0.07
C LEU A 249 -18.87 5.64 -1.02
N ALA A 250 -19.28 6.91 -0.95
CA ALA A 250 -20.30 7.46 -1.81
C ALA A 250 -19.97 7.20 -3.30
N THR A 251 -20.98 6.78 -4.05
CA THR A 251 -20.86 6.54 -5.48
C THR A 251 -20.54 7.86 -6.19
N ARG A 252 -19.51 7.80 -7.04
CA ARG A 252 -19.14 8.92 -7.90
C ARG A 252 -20.25 9.16 -8.94
N ALA A 253 -20.53 10.42 -9.26
CA ALA A 253 -21.37 10.76 -10.40
C ALA A 253 -20.85 10.12 -11.69
N LYS A 254 -21.74 9.59 -12.53
CA LYS A 254 -21.34 9.00 -13.82
C LYS A 254 -20.69 10.08 -14.68
N PRO A 255 -19.48 9.83 -15.21
CA PRO A 255 -18.84 10.79 -16.10
C PRO A 255 -19.59 10.89 -17.45
N GLU A 256 -19.55 12.07 -18.03
CA GLU A 256 -20.06 12.34 -19.37
C GLU A 256 -18.92 12.34 -20.41
N GLY A 257 -19.29 12.22 -21.68
CA GLY A 257 -18.36 12.27 -22.80
C GLY A 257 -17.91 10.90 -23.30
N THR A 258 -17.01 10.92 -24.26
CA THR A 258 -16.54 9.75 -25.03
C THR A 258 -15.03 9.68 -24.99
N LEU A 259 -14.48 8.50 -24.80
CA LEU A 259 -13.06 8.19 -24.97
C LEU A 259 -12.85 7.59 -26.35
N ALA A 260 -12.08 8.26 -27.19
CA ALA A 260 -11.74 7.79 -28.54
C ALA A 260 -10.28 7.32 -28.57
N PHE A 261 -10.03 6.11 -29.07
CA PHE A 261 -8.69 5.53 -29.21
C PHE A 261 -8.63 4.51 -30.34
N THR A 262 -7.42 4.21 -30.82
CA THR A 262 -7.20 3.21 -31.86
C THR A 262 -6.79 1.88 -31.22
N GLU A 263 -7.54 0.84 -31.52
CA GLU A 263 -7.21 -0.55 -31.20
C GLU A 263 -6.36 -1.18 -32.29
N ARG A 264 -5.31 -1.88 -31.90
CA ARG A 264 -4.56 -2.81 -32.76
C ARG A 264 -5.03 -4.25 -32.47
N GLN A 265 -5.42 -4.94 -33.52
CA GLN A 265 -5.85 -6.34 -33.49
C GLN A 265 -5.03 -7.15 -34.48
N ARG A 266 -4.90 -8.44 -34.24
CA ARG A 266 -4.39 -9.39 -35.24
C ARG A 266 -5.52 -10.30 -35.66
N VAL A 267 -5.80 -10.33 -36.96
CA VAL A 267 -6.85 -11.14 -37.54
C VAL A 267 -6.24 -12.12 -38.53
N GLU A 268 -6.73 -13.35 -38.46
CA GLU A 268 -6.30 -14.40 -39.38
C GLU A 268 -7.02 -14.25 -40.72
N ASP A 269 -6.28 -14.17 -41.81
CA ASP A 269 -6.84 -13.92 -43.16
C ASP A 269 -6.11 -14.74 -44.24
N PRO A 270 -6.79 -15.69 -44.91
CA PRO A 270 -8.15 -16.16 -44.57
C PRO A 270 -8.20 -16.91 -43.23
N ALA A 271 -9.40 -17.05 -42.68
CA ALA A 271 -9.60 -17.75 -41.40
C ALA A 271 -8.99 -19.18 -41.45
N ALA A 272 -8.36 -19.57 -40.33
CA ALA A 272 -7.65 -20.85 -40.17
C ALA A 272 -6.45 -21.06 -41.14
N SER A 273 -5.89 -20.00 -41.70
CA SER A 273 -4.75 -20.09 -42.62
C SER A 273 -3.39 -20.08 -41.94
N GLY A 274 -3.33 -19.67 -40.68
CA GLY A 274 -2.08 -19.37 -39.96
C GLY A 274 -1.48 -18.00 -40.34
N ASN A 275 -2.08 -17.27 -41.28
CA ASN A 275 -1.59 -15.95 -41.73
C ASN A 275 -2.28 -14.81 -40.95
N TRP A 276 -1.57 -14.20 -40.09
CA TRP A 276 -2.07 -13.10 -39.24
C TRP A 276 -1.66 -11.74 -39.79
N ARG A 277 -2.65 -10.84 -39.92
CA ARG A 277 -2.41 -9.44 -40.30
C ARG A 277 -2.88 -8.48 -39.23
N GLU A 278 -2.20 -7.36 -39.11
CA GLU A 278 -2.59 -6.26 -38.25
C GLU A 278 -3.83 -5.54 -38.82
N ARG A 279 -4.76 -5.21 -37.92
CA ARG A 279 -5.93 -4.39 -38.21
C ARG A 279 -6.06 -3.30 -37.14
N LEU A 280 -6.13 -2.05 -37.59
CA LEU A 280 -6.39 -0.90 -36.74
C LEU A 280 -7.88 -0.54 -36.78
N VAL A 281 -8.47 -0.34 -35.60
CA VAL A 281 -9.90 -0.02 -35.44
C VAL A 281 -10.04 1.16 -34.50
N VAL A 282 -10.65 2.25 -34.96
CA VAL A 282 -10.99 3.37 -34.07
C VAL A 282 -12.20 2.98 -33.23
N ARG A 283 -12.11 3.23 -31.93
CA ARG A 283 -13.19 3.04 -30.96
C ARG A 283 -13.58 4.39 -30.37
N GLU A 284 -14.87 4.54 -30.19
CA GLU A 284 -15.47 5.63 -29.43
C GLU A 284 -16.36 4.99 -28.36
N VAL A 285 -16.02 5.16 -27.09
CA VAL A 285 -16.67 4.50 -25.96
C VAL A 285 -17.11 5.55 -24.95
N PRO A 286 -18.36 5.52 -24.45
CA PRO A 286 -18.75 6.39 -23.34
C PRO A 286 -17.78 6.22 -22.15
N ILE A 287 -17.27 7.32 -21.60
CA ILE A 287 -16.30 7.29 -20.49
C ILE A 287 -16.89 6.51 -19.30
N SER A 288 -18.21 6.65 -19.08
CA SER A 288 -18.93 5.92 -18.03
C SER A 288 -18.91 4.38 -18.18
N GLU A 289 -18.53 3.87 -19.35
CA GLU A 289 -18.43 2.44 -19.64
C GLU A 289 -16.98 1.93 -19.62
N VAL A 290 -15.99 2.80 -19.31
CA VAL A 290 -14.57 2.46 -19.28
C VAL A 290 -14.07 2.33 -17.86
N GLY A 291 -13.37 1.22 -17.59
CA GLY A 291 -12.59 0.99 -16.37
C GLY A 291 -11.14 0.66 -16.68
N VAL A 292 -10.28 0.83 -15.68
CA VAL A 292 -8.85 0.47 -15.74
C VAL A 292 -8.54 -0.56 -14.69
N VAL A 293 -7.73 -1.55 -15.03
CA VAL A 293 -7.06 -2.43 -14.09
C VAL A 293 -5.55 -2.20 -14.18
N VAL A 294 -4.96 -1.77 -13.05
CA VAL A 294 -3.52 -1.65 -12.84
C VAL A 294 -3.05 -2.93 -12.18
N CYS A 295 -2.53 -3.86 -12.96
CA CYS A 295 -2.16 -5.21 -12.53
C CYS A 295 -0.73 -5.24 -12.02
N ASP A 296 -0.56 -5.71 -10.76
CA ASP A 296 0.69 -6.13 -10.14
C ASP A 296 1.89 -5.15 -10.30
N MET A 297 1.60 -3.85 -10.35
CA MET A 297 2.61 -2.80 -10.36
C MET A 297 3.20 -2.64 -8.95
N TRP A 298 4.01 -3.60 -8.53
CA TRP A 298 4.57 -3.66 -7.18
C TRP A 298 5.70 -2.66 -6.94
N ASP A 299 5.97 -2.38 -5.66
CA ASP A 299 7.06 -1.54 -5.17
C ASP A 299 8.43 -2.23 -5.27
N LEU A 300 8.46 -3.56 -5.28
CA LEU A 300 9.65 -4.39 -5.38
C LEU A 300 9.28 -5.74 -6.00
N HIS A 301 10.19 -6.32 -6.78
CA HIS A 301 10.10 -7.70 -7.28
C HIS A 301 11.33 -8.49 -6.84
N TRP A 302 11.25 -9.81 -6.72
CA TRP A 302 12.42 -10.63 -6.39
C TRP A 302 13.52 -10.56 -7.46
N CYS A 303 13.15 -10.35 -8.72
CA CYS A 303 14.07 -10.06 -9.81
C CYS A 303 14.37 -8.55 -9.86
N ARG A 304 15.63 -8.16 -9.73
CA ARG A 304 16.08 -6.76 -9.76
C ARG A 304 15.83 -6.10 -11.12
N GLY A 305 16.03 -6.85 -12.21
CA GLY A 305 15.72 -6.39 -13.57
C GLY A 305 14.24 -6.02 -13.72
N ALA A 306 13.33 -6.91 -13.28
CA ALA A 306 11.90 -6.66 -13.26
C ALA A 306 11.53 -5.46 -12.38
N THR A 307 12.16 -5.30 -11.19
CA THR A 307 11.95 -4.14 -10.32
C THR A 307 12.27 -2.84 -11.06
N ALA A 308 13.42 -2.77 -11.71
CA ALA A 308 13.86 -1.56 -12.42
C ALA A 308 12.93 -1.22 -13.60
N ARG A 309 12.50 -2.22 -14.38
CA ARG A 309 11.58 -2.03 -15.51
C ARG A 309 10.19 -1.61 -15.04
N CYS A 310 9.67 -2.24 -14.00
CA CYS A 310 8.40 -1.86 -13.36
C CYS A 310 8.42 -0.38 -12.91
N ASP A 311 9.50 0.06 -12.24
CA ASP A 311 9.68 1.44 -11.81
C ASP A 311 9.74 2.42 -12.99
N GLY A 312 10.37 2.02 -14.10
CA GLY A 312 10.40 2.78 -15.35
C GLY A 312 9.03 2.94 -16.03
N VAL A 313 8.18 1.93 -15.95
CA VAL A 313 6.80 1.96 -16.47
C VAL A 313 5.88 2.78 -15.56
N ALA A 314 6.07 2.70 -14.23
CA ALA A 314 5.19 3.29 -13.24
C ALA A 314 4.98 4.80 -13.41
N ALA A 315 6.03 5.57 -13.67
CA ALA A 315 5.94 7.02 -13.86
C ALA A 315 5.13 7.42 -15.11
N ARG A 316 5.26 6.65 -16.20
CA ARG A 316 4.47 6.86 -17.43
C ARG A 316 3.01 6.48 -17.22
N MET A 317 2.79 5.37 -16.53
CA MET A 317 1.48 4.87 -16.15
C MET A 317 0.73 5.90 -15.29
N ASN A 318 1.38 6.45 -14.27
CA ASN A 318 0.76 7.43 -13.38
C ASN A 318 0.21 8.64 -14.14
N ARG A 319 0.96 9.16 -15.11
CA ARG A 319 0.49 10.27 -15.96
C ARG A 319 -0.80 9.94 -16.72
N LEU A 320 -0.87 8.74 -17.31
CA LEU A 320 -2.10 8.30 -17.98
C LEU A 320 -3.26 8.17 -16.98
N LEU A 321 -3.01 7.59 -15.81
CA LEU A 321 -4.03 7.40 -14.77
C LEU A 321 -4.57 8.74 -14.25
N GLU A 322 -3.73 9.75 -14.09
CA GLU A 322 -4.14 11.10 -13.71
C GLU A 322 -5.13 11.70 -14.71
N GLU A 323 -4.84 11.61 -16.01
CA GLU A 323 -5.71 12.09 -17.07
C GLU A 323 -7.03 11.31 -17.19
N LEU A 324 -6.97 9.98 -17.10
CA LEU A 324 -8.17 9.14 -17.12
C LEU A 324 -9.05 9.39 -15.88
N ARG A 325 -8.42 9.58 -14.72
CA ARG A 325 -9.12 9.92 -13.47
C ARG A 325 -9.80 11.29 -13.55
N ALA A 326 -9.14 12.29 -14.15
CA ALA A 326 -9.72 13.61 -14.37
C ALA A 326 -10.95 13.56 -15.28
N LYS A 327 -10.95 12.66 -16.28
CA LYS A 327 -12.11 12.40 -17.15
C LYS A 327 -13.22 11.60 -16.47
N GLY A 328 -12.97 11.03 -15.29
CA GLY A 328 -13.95 10.24 -14.54
C GLY A 328 -13.90 8.74 -14.75
N VAL A 329 -12.90 8.21 -15.43
CA VAL A 329 -12.71 6.75 -15.58
C VAL A 329 -12.49 6.11 -14.21
N GLN A 330 -13.13 4.97 -13.96
CA GLN A 330 -12.90 4.18 -12.74
C GLN A 330 -11.59 3.42 -12.84
N ILE A 331 -10.72 3.59 -11.85
CA ILE A 331 -9.46 2.89 -11.75
C ILE A 331 -9.53 1.87 -10.61
N VAL A 332 -9.03 0.66 -10.87
CA VAL A 332 -8.81 -0.37 -9.87
C VAL A 332 -7.32 -0.72 -9.85
N HIS A 333 -6.70 -0.55 -8.70
CA HIS A 333 -5.33 -0.96 -8.45
C HIS A 333 -5.35 -2.38 -7.89
N ALA A 334 -4.62 -3.28 -8.53
CA ALA A 334 -4.62 -4.71 -8.20
C ALA A 334 -3.20 -5.23 -7.93
N PRO A 335 -2.51 -4.72 -6.89
CA PRO A 335 -1.21 -5.24 -6.47
C PRO A 335 -1.42 -6.51 -5.65
N SER A 336 -1.45 -7.68 -6.31
CA SER A 336 -1.75 -8.97 -5.69
C SER A 336 -0.86 -9.26 -4.48
N ASP A 337 -1.44 -9.98 -3.52
CA ASP A 337 -0.77 -10.43 -2.31
C ASP A 337 -0.31 -9.29 -1.37
N THR A 338 -0.93 -8.09 -1.50
CA THR A 338 -0.61 -6.93 -0.66
C THR A 338 -1.84 -6.26 -0.04
N MET A 339 -2.99 -6.93 -0.04
CA MET A 339 -4.26 -6.34 0.38
C MET A 339 -4.26 -5.89 1.84
N ASP A 340 -3.45 -6.50 2.69
CA ASP A 340 -3.31 -6.10 4.10
C ASP A 340 -2.70 -4.69 4.24
N PHE A 341 -1.88 -4.26 3.28
CA PHE A 341 -1.37 -2.88 3.25
C PHE A 341 -2.52 -1.85 3.12
N TYR A 342 -3.58 -2.21 2.41
CA TYR A 342 -4.74 -1.35 2.12
C TYR A 342 -5.92 -1.60 3.06
N ALA A 343 -5.80 -2.52 4.01
CA ALA A 343 -6.85 -2.88 4.94
C ALA A 343 -7.40 -1.63 5.64
N GLY A 344 -8.73 -1.45 5.59
CA GLY A 344 -9.40 -0.30 6.21
C GLY A 344 -9.33 1.02 5.42
N THR A 345 -8.66 1.07 4.26
CA THR A 345 -8.71 2.26 3.40
C THR A 345 -10.05 2.33 2.66
N PRO A 346 -10.58 3.54 2.36
CA PRO A 346 -11.81 3.70 1.57
C PRO A 346 -11.75 3.00 0.21
N GLN A 347 -10.57 2.99 -0.42
CA GLN A 347 -10.36 2.36 -1.72
C GLN A 347 -10.48 0.82 -1.64
N ARG A 348 -9.94 0.21 -0.58
CA ARG A 348 -10.08 -1.25 -0.36
C ARG A 348 -11.52 -1.60 -0.01
N LEU A 349 -12.14 -0.86 0.88
CA LEU A 349 -13.53 -1.07 1.29
C LEU A 349 -14.49 -0.95 0.10
N ARG A 350 -14.28 0.00 -0.81
CA ARG A 350 -15.10 0.17 -2.02
C ARG A 350 -15.17 -1.10 -2.85
N ALA A 351 -14.06 -1.80 -3.04
CA ALA A 351 -14.04 -3.07 -3.75
C ALA A 351 -14.72 -4.19 -2.94
N GLN A 352 -14.50 -4.21 -1.61
CA GLN A 352 -15.06 -5.25 -0.74
C GLN A 352 -16.60 -5.21 -0.64
N VAL A 353 -17.19 -4.02 -0.62
CA VAL A 353 -18.64 -3.84 -0.51
C VAL A 353 -19.36 -3.95 -1.85
N ALA A 354 -18.64 -3.98 -2.97
CA ALA A 354 -19.22 -4.13 -4.29
C ALA A 354 -20.05 -5.42 -4.39
N LYS A 355 -21.22 -5.32 -5.00
CA LYS A 355 -22.15 -6.45 -5.14
C LYS A 355 -21.52 -7.58 -5.97
N ARG A 356 -21.50 -8.77 -5.43
CA ARG A 356 -21.05 -9.95 -6.20
C ARG A 356 -22.06 -10.26 -7.30
N VAL A 357 -21.61 -10.38 -8.54
CA VAL A 357 -22.43 -10.67 -9.71
C VAL A 357 -21.90 -11.95 -10.35
N ALA A 358 -22.81 -12.91 -10.59
CA ALA A 358 -22.44 -14.12 -11.33
C ALA A 358 -22.06 -13.74 -12.77
N PRO A 359 -20.92 -14.22 -13.30
CA PRO A 359 -20.57 -13.99 -14.69
C PRO A 359 -21.55 -14.77 -15.63
N PRO A 360 -21.69 -14.33 -16.89
CA PRO A 360 -22.38 -15.10 -17.88
C PRO A 360 -21.66 -16.44 -18.12
N PRO A 361 -22.34 -17.45 -18.71
CA PRO A 361 -21.67 -18.67 -19.13
C PRO A 361 -20.45 -18.37 -19.99
N ALA A 362 -19.31 -18.99 -19.68
CA ALA A 362 -18.07 -18.78 -20.41
C ALA A 362 -18.26 -19.08 -21.89
N GLN A 363 -17.88 -18.16 -22.77
CA GLN A 363 -17.89 -18.42 -24.21
C GLN A 363 -16.75 -19.37 -24.57
N ALA A 364 -17.05 -20.37 -25.41
CA ALA A 364 -16.04 -21.23 -25.97
C ALA A 364 -15.04 -20.40 -26.81
N ARG A 365 -13.75 -20.63 -26.59
CA ARG A 365 -12.67 -19.99 -27.33
C ARG A 365 -11.80 -21.06 -27.97
N PRO A 366 -11.11 -20.73 -29.08
CA PRO A 366 -10.07 -21.62 -29.62
C PRO A 366 -9.00 -21.89 -28.55
N GLU A 367 -8.41 -23.06 -28.58
CA GLU A 367 -7.25 -23.38 -27.75
C GLU A 367 -6.08 -22.47 -28.15
N GLU A 368 -5.51 -21.77 -27.16
CA GLU A 368 -4.34 -20.95 -27.41
C GLU A 368 -3.07 -21.81 -27.44
N PRO A 369 -2.13 -21.54 -28.35
CA PRO A 369 -0.85 -22.19 -28.33
C PRO A 369 -0.01 -21.74 -27.15
N LYS A 370 1.11 -22.44 -26.89
CA LYS A 370 2.11 -21.98 -25.91
C LYS A 370 2.56 -20.57 -26.20
N LEU A 371 2.97 -19.86 -25.16
CA LEU A 371 3.57 -18.54 -25.30
C LEU A 371 4.81 -18.59 -26.20
N PRO A 372 5.08 -17.52 -26.97
CA PRO A 372 6.18 -17.46 -27.92
C PRO A 372 7.55 -17.20 -27.27
N ILE A 373 7.63 -17.29 -25.97
CA ILE A 373 8.85 -17.15 -25.16
C ILE A 373 8.95 -18.31 -24.18
N ASP A 374 10.14 -18.64 -23.74
CA ASP A 374 10.37 -19.55 -22.61
C ASP A 374 10.52 -18.72 -21.33
N ASP A 375 9.67 -19.00 -20.35
CA ASP A 375 9.65 -18.41 -19.00
C ASP A 375 9.63 -19.51 -17.92
N SER A 376 10.04 -20.71 -18.27
CA SER A 376 9.93 -21.91 -17.41
C SER A 376 10.79 -21.84 -16.15
N ASP A 377 11.84 -21.03 -16.14
CA ASP A 377 12.71 -20.76 -15.00
C ASP A 377 12.26 -19.53 -14.17
N GLY A 378 11.15 -18.89 -14.56
CA GLY A 378 10.64 -17.65 -13.98
C GLY A 378 11.04 -16.39 -14.74
N GLY A 379 11.86 -16.48 -15.79
CA GLY A 379 12.23 -15.40 -16.71
C GLY A 379 13.01 -14.25 -16.09
N CYS A 380 13.82 -14.50 -15.06
CA CYS A 380 14.61 -13.46 -14.38
C CYS A 380 15.95 -13.25 -15.08
N ASP A 381 16.17 -12.06 -15.63
CA ASP A 381 17.38 -11.65 -16.35
C ASP A 381 18.54 -11.19 -15.46
N THR A 382 18.43 -11.30 -14.15
CA THR A 382 19.46 -10.87 -13.17
C THR A 382 19.89 -11.97 -12.20
N ASP A 383 19.55 -13.23 -12.49
CA ASP A 383 19.93 -14.43 -11.74
C ASP A 383 19.60 -14.34 -10.21
N ASP A 384 18.49 -13.69 -9.86
CA ASP A 384 18.05 -13.53 -8.48
C ASP A 384 17.19 -14.72 -8.01
N SER A 385 17.28 -15.04 -6.73
CA SER A 385 16.45 -16.09 -6.13
C SER A 385 15.04 -15.60 -5.82
N MET A 386 14.03 -16.43 -6.12
CA MET A 386 12.62 -16.13 -5.89
C MET A 386 12.30 -16.04 -4.37
N TYR A 387 11.62 -14.96 -3.99
CA TYR A 387 11.00 -14.80 -2.68
C TYR A 387 9.84 -13.78 -2.76
N MET A 388 9.01 -13.69 -1.74
CA MET A 388 7.93 -12.70 -1.68
C MET A 388 8.50 -11.31 -1.36
N ALA A 389 8.84 -10.54 -2.40
CA ALA A 389 9.54 -9.26 -2.27
C ALA A 389 8.61 -8.06 -2.05
N TRP A 390 7.46 -8.04 -2.76
CA TRP A 390 6.56 -6.90 -2.82
C TRP A 390 5.77 -6.67 -1.52
N THR A 391 5.54 -5.42 -1.18
CA THR A 391 4.83 -5.03 0.03
C THR A 391 3.56 -4.23 -0.27
N ARG A 392 3.53 -3.52 -1.40
CA ARG A 392 2.44 -2.66 -1.85
C ARG A 392 2.58 -2.37 -3.35
N GLN A 393 1.67 -1.55 -3.88
CA GLN A 393 1.84 -0.94 -5.20
C GLN A 393 3.05 0.00 -5.24
N ASN A 394 3.67 0.14 -6.41
CA ASN A 394 4.74 1.09 -6.65
C ASN A 394 4.32 2.52 -6.23
N PRO A 395 5.07 3.19 -5.36
CA PRO A 395 4.70 4.50 -4.81
C PRO A 395 4.67 5.63 -5.83
N ARG A 396 5.22 5.42 -7.05
CA ARG A 396 5.09 6.39 -8.15
C ARG A 396 3.69 6.42 -8.76
N ILE A 397 2.85 5.43 -8.46
CA ILE A 397 1.46 5.36 -8.93
C ILE A 397 0.53 5.80 -7.81
N GLN A 398 -0.10 6.96 -8.01
CA GLN A 398 -1.05 7.52 -7.06
C GLN A 398 -2.37 6.76 -7.07
N ILE A 399 -2.91 6.52 -5.89
CA ILE A 399 -4.25 5.97 -5.70
C ILE A 399 -5.18 7.12 -5.34
N GLY A 400 -6.15 7.42 -6.20
CA GLY A 400 -7.08 8.53 -6.02
C GLY A 400 -8.19 8.22 -5.01
N ALA A 401 -8.89 9.26 -4.56
CA ALA A 401 -9.96 9.13 -3.55
C ALA A 401 -11.11 8.20 -4.01
N TYR A 402 -11.42 8.18 -5.31
CA TYR A 402 -12.48 7.34 -5.89
C TYR A 402 -11.99 6.06 -6.56
N ASP A 403 -10.68 5.80 -6.56
CA ASP A 403 -10.14 4.55 -7.07
C ASP A 403 -10.56 3.39 -6.14
N ALA A 404 -10.39 2.17 -6.61
CA ALA A 404 -10.57 0.97 -5.79
C ALA A 404 -9.27 0.18 -5.71
N VAL A 405 -9.12 -0.63 -4.66
CA VAL A 405 -7.97 -1.55 -4.50
C VAL A 405 -8.49 -2.95 -4.24
N SER A 406 -8.13 -3.89 -5.10
CA SER A 406 -8.45 -5.31 -4.93
C SER A 406 -7.60 -6.19 -5.82
N ASP A 407 -7.25 -7.38 -5.36
CA ASP A 407 -6.66 -8.48 -6.14
C ASP A 407 -7.65 -9.64 -6.35
N ASN A 408 -8.92 -9.42 -6.06
CA ASN A 408 -9.98 -10.41 -6.19
C ASN A 408 -10.85 -10.12 -7.42
N GLY A 409 -10.85 -11.05 -8.38
CA GLY A 409 -11.59 -10.90 -9.64
C GLY A 409 -13.11 -10.76 -9.47
N ASP A 410 -13.71 -11.35 -8.44
CA ASP A 410 -15.15 -11.22 -8.18
C ASP A 410 -15.51 -9.85 -7.63
N GLU A 411 -14.62 -9.26 -6.83
CA GLU A 411 -14.77 -7.89 -6.35
C GLU A 411 -14.68 -6.90 -7.50
N ILE A 412 -13.65 -7.02 -8.33
CA ILE A 412 -13.40 -6.12 -9.45
C ILE A 412 -14.51 -6.24 -10.49
N TYR A 413 -14.89 -7.47 -10.85
CA TYR A 413 -15.99 -7.71 -11.78
C TYR A 413 -17.32 -7.16 -11.24
N GLY A 414 -17.63 -7.40 -9.97
CA GLY A 414 -18.82 -6.90 -9.30
C GLY A 414 -18.90 -5.37 -9.34
N LEU A 415 -17.80 -4.69 -8.97
CA LEU A 415 -17.69 -3.24 -9.02
C LEU A 415 -17.91 -2.70 -10.45
N PHE A 416 -17.28 -3.30 -11.44
CA PHE A 416 -17.42 -2.89 -12.83
C PHE A 416 -18.85 -3.07 -13.33
N ARG A 417 -19.50 -4.18 -13.00
CA ARG A 417 -20.92 -4.44 -13.38
C ARG A 417 -21.88 -3.46 -12.70
N GLU A 418 -21.68 -3.16 -11.43
CA GLU A 418 -22.47 -2.19 -10.68
C GLU A 418 -22.37 -0.79 -11.28
N MET A 419 -21.18 -0.39 -11.72
CA MET A 419 -20.94 0.90 -12.36
C MET A 419 -21.35 0.95 -13.85
N GLY A 420 -21.69 -0.19 -14.47
CA GLY A 420 -22.04 -0.27 -15.89
C GLY A 420 -20.84 -0.27 -16.83
N ILE A 421 -19.64 -0.57 -16.31
CA ILE A 421 -18.40 -0.65 -17.09
C ILE A 421 -18.47 -1.88 -18.01
N LYS A 422 -18.05 -1.74 -19.26
CA LYS A 422 -18.03 -2.76 -20.30
C LYS A 422 -16.64 -2.94 -20.92
N TYR A 423 -15.85 -1.88 -20.95
CA TYR A 423 -14.48 -1.84 -21.48
C TYR A 423 -13.48 -1.76 -20.35
N VAL A 424 -12.46 -2.62 -20.39
CA VAL A 424 -11.42 -2.68 -19.36
C VAL A 424 -10.05 -2.48 -20.00
N LEU A 425 -9.44 -1.33 -19.74
CA LEU A 425 -8.05 -1.07 -20.09
C LEU A 425 -7.17 -1.79 -19.06
N VAL A 426 -6.36 -2.75 -19.52
CA VAL A 426 -5.47 -3.53 -18.67
C VAL A 426 -4.03 -3.08 -18.90
N MET A 427 -3.31 -2.76 -17.83
CA MET A 427 -1.91 -2.34 -17.84
C MET A 427 -1.21 -2.86 -16.60
N GLY A 428 0.12 -2.94 -16.62
CA GLY A 428 0.92 -3.44 -15.49
C GLY A 428 1.83 -4.60 -15.87
N VAL A 429 2.18 -5.45 -14.92
CA VAL A 429 3.17 -6.53 -15.10
C VAL A 429 2.70 -7.86 -14.50
N HIS A 430 3.22 -9.01 -14.94
CA HIS A 430 4.01 -9.15 -16.15
C HIS A 430 3.11 -9.66 -17.29
N THR A 431 3.42 -9.25 -18.51
CA THR A 431 2.58 -9.51 -19.70
C THR A 431 2.26 -10.96 -19.92
N ASN A 432 3.26 -11.85 -19.76
CA ASN A 432 3.14 -13.31 -19.93
C ASN A 432 2.51 -14.02 -18.73
N MET A 433 2.45 -13.40 -17.57
CA MET A 433 2.00 -14.01 -16.31
C MET A 433 0.70 -13.36 -15.80
N CYS A 434 0.82 -12.36 -14.94
CA CYS A 434 -0.28 -11.75 -14.21
C CYS A 434 -1.29 -11.06 -15.12
N ILE A 435 -0.84 -10.29 -16.10
CA ILE A 435 -1.68 -9.59 -17.12
C ILE A 435 -2.57 -10.58 -17.89
N LEU A 436 -2.11 -11.78 -18.12
CA LEU A 436 -2.90 -12.83 -18.77
C LEU A 436 -3.80 -13.60 -17.80
N ASN A 437 -3.27 -13.99 -16.64
CA ASN A 437 -3.80 -15.13 -15.88
C ASN A 437 -4.44 -14.79 -14.52
N ARG A 438 -4.27 -13.57 -13.96
CA ARG A 438 -4.95 -13.22 -12.70
C ARG A 438 -6.47 -13.24 -12.86
N SER A 439 -7.19 -13.49 -11.79
CA SER A 439 -8.67 -13.55 -11.76
C SER A 439 -9.37 -12.27 -12.22
N PHE A 440 -8.64 -11.17 -12.25
CA PHE A 440 -9.09 -9.84 -12.67
C PHE A 440 -8.42 -9.36 -13.98
N ALA A 441 -7.65 -10.22 -14.63
CA ALA A 441 -6.86 -9.89 -15.82
C ALA A 441 -7.51 -10.36 -17.13
N ILE A 442 -6.78 -10.30 -18.23
CA ILE A 442 -7.32 -10.41 -19.58
C ILE A 442 -8.14 -11.68 -19.80
N LYS A 443 -7.59 -12.87 -19.50
CA LYS A 443 -8.27 -14.14 -19.80
C LYS A 443 -9.59 -14.26 -19.06
N GLU A 444 -9.56 -14.00 -17.76
CA GLU A 444 -10.75 -14.18 -16.94
C GLU A 444 -11.80 -13.09 -17.20
N MET A 445 -11.41 -11.82 -17.29
CA MET A 445 -12.36 -10.73 -17.58
C MET A 445 -12.99 -10.89 -18.97
N THR A 446 -12.23 -11.36 -19.97
CA THR A 446 -12.77 -11.64 -21.28
C THR A 446 -13.77 -12.82 -21.24
N ARG A 447 -13.49 -13.89 -20.47
CA ARG A 447 -14.43 -15.01 -20.27
C ARG A 447 -15.73 -14.54 -19.59
N ARG A 448 -15.65 -13.55 -18.72
CA ARG A 448 -16.78 -12.91 -18.04
C ARG A 448 -17.54 -11.91 -18.94
N GLY A 449 -17.15 -11.78 -20.21
CA GLY A 449 -17.84 -10.93 -21.19
C GLY A 449 -17.45 -9.45 -21.16
N MET A 450 -16.31 -9.08 -20.53
CA MET A 450 -15.76 -7.75 -20.60
C MET A 450 -14.95 -7.54 -21.88
N ASN A 451 -14.99 -6.34 -22.46
CA ASN A 451 -14.15 -5.94 -23.59
C ASN A 451 -12.79 -5.48 -23.06
N CYS A 452 -11.85 -6.39 -22.92
CA CYS A 452 -10.49 -6.08 -22.49
C CYS A 452 -9.69 -5.42 -23.62
N VAL A 453 -8.83 -4.46 -23.29
CA VAL A 453 -7.87 -3.82 -24.18
C VAL A 453 -6.55 -3.67 -23.44
N LEU A 454 -5.48 -4.28 -23.97
CA LEU A 454 -4.15 -4.16 -23.38
C LEU A 454 -3.54 -2.79 -23.71
N VAL A 455 -3.03 -2.06 -22.72
CA VAL A 455 -2.20 -0.85 -22.95
C VAL A 455 -0.75 -1.30 -23.11
N ARG A 456 -0.36 -1.65 -24.36
CA ARG A 456 0.85 -2.41 -24.68
C ARG A 456 2.17 -1.73 -24.38
N ASP A 457 2.21 -0.40 -24.28
CA ASP A 457 3.39 0.37 -23.91
C ASP A 457 3.52 0.61 -22.40
N LEU A 458 2.55 0.14 -21.63
CA LEU A 458 2.52 0.19 -20.16
C LEU A 458 2.50 -1.23 -19.55
N THR A 459 3.26 -2.15 -20.15
CA THR A 459 3.45 -3.51 -19.65
C THR A 459 4.90 -3.97 -19.88
N ASP A 460 5.32 -5.00 -19.19
CA ASP A 460 6.64 -5.65 -19.30
C ASP A 460 6.52 -7.15 -19.06
N THR A 461 7.39 -7.93 -19.65
CA THR A 461 7.36 -9.40 -19.60
C THR A 461 8.45 -9.94 -18.68
N MET A 462 8.20 -11.00 -17.91
CA MET A 462 9.25 -11.78 -17.27
C MET A 462 9.87 -12.69 -18.34
N TYR A 463 11.02 -12.28 -18.84
CA TYR A 463 11.73 -12.98 -19.89
C TYR A 463 13.23 -12.66 -19.85
N ASP A 464 14.09 -13.69 -19.79
CA ASP A 464 15.53 -13.56 -19.96
C ASP A 464 15.89 -13.71 -21.45
N PRO A 465 16.58 -12.76 -22.08
CA PRO A 465 17.11 -12.91 -23.44
C PRO A 465 18.02 -14.12 -23.70
N LYS A 466 18.48 -14.78 -22.65
CA LYS A 466 19.24 -16.04 -22.73
C LYS A 466 18.36 -17.25 -23.05
N ASP A 467 17.03 -17.11 -22.89
CA ASP A 467 16.07 -18.15 -23.15
C ASP A 467 15.43 -18.03 -24.53
N ALA A 468 14.82 -19.14 -25.02
CA ALA A 468 14.13 -19.12 -26.30
C ALA A 468 13.03 -18.05 -26.33
N PRO A 469 12.89 -17.29 -27.39
CA PRO A 469 13.53 -17.40 -28.72
C PRO A 469 14.86 -16.61 -28.89
N PHE A 470 15.57 -16.29 -27.82
CA PHE A 470 16.90 -15.63 -27.84
C PHE A 470 16.88 -14.25 -28.52
N VAL A 471 15.90 -13.43 -28.15
CA VAL A 471 15.70 -12.09 -28.68
C VAL A 471 15.93 -11.04 -27.56
N PRO A 472 16.16 -9.76 -27.91
CA PRO A 472 16.18 -8.69 -26.90
C PRO A 472 14.90 -8.68 -26.05
N HIS A 473 14.99 -8.24 -24.80
CA HIS A 473 13.90 -8.26 -23.81
C HIS A 473 12.61 -7.60 -24.32
N ASP A 474 12.72 -6.41 -24.89
CA ASP A 474 11.60 -5.67 -25.46
C ASP A 474 10.93 -6.41 -26.64
N LYS A 475 11.75 -7.17 -27.41
CA LYS A 475 11.22 -8.02 -28.48
C LYS A 475 10.46 -9.20 -27.92
N GLY A 476 10.91 -9.79 -26.82
CA GLY A 476 10.17 -10.81 -26.08
C GLY A 476 8.80 -10.29 -25.64
N THR A 477 8.76 -9.07 -25.08
CA THR A 477 7.50 -8.42 -24.69
C THR A 477 6.58 -8.20 -25.90
N GLU A 478 7.10 -7.72 -27.02
CA GLU A 478 6.31 -7.54 -28.24
C GLU A 478 5.72 -8.88 -28.76
N LEU A 479 6.46 -9.98 -28.68
CA LEU A 479 5.96 -11.30 -29.07
C LEU A 479 4.77 -11.74 -28.21
N VAL A 480 4.81 -11.51 -26.90
CA VAL A 480 3.68 -11.82 -25.99
C VAL A 480 2.50 -10.88 -26.27
N VAL A 481 2.72 -9.61 -26.54
CA VAL A 481 1.66 -8.66 -26.95
C VAL A 481 0.97 -9.16 -28.20
N GLN A 482 1.74 -9.60 -29.23
CA GLN A 482 1.17 -10.15 -30.46
C GLN A 482 0.36 -11.43 -30.21
N HIS A 483 0.78 -12.29 -29.27
CA HIS A 483 0.02 -13.45 -28.85
C HIS A 483 -1.34 -13.04 -28.24
N ILE A 484 -1.34 -12.01 -27.34
CA ILE A 484 -2.56 -11.47 -26.75
C ILE A 484 -3.51 -10.94 -27.83
N GLU A 485 -2.98 -10.20 -28.80
CA GLU A 485 -3.76 -9.60 -29.91
C GLU A 485 -4.38 -10.66 -30.85
N LYS A 486 -3.77 -11.83 -30.95
CA LYS A 486 -4.27 -12.96 -31.74
C LYS A 486 -5.39 -13.71 -31.03
N TYR A 487 -5.21 -14.00 -29.74
CA TYR A 487 -6.03 -15.01 -29.06
C TYR A 487 -6.97 -14.43 -28.01
N TRP A 488 -6.72 -13.22 -27.49
CA TRP A 488 -7.45 -12.72 -26.33
C TRP A 488 -8.17 -11.39 -26.56
N CYS A 489 -7.44 -10.30 -26.78
CA CYS A 489 -8.02 -8.98 -26.87
C CYS A 489 -7.13 -8.04 -27.70
N PRO A 490 -7.70 -6.94 -28.26
CA PRO A 490 -6.91 -5.89 -28.89
C PRO A 490 -5.98 -5.19 -27.91
N SER A 491 -5.04 -4.42 -28.46
CA SER A 491 -4.19 -3.52 -27.70
C SER A 491 -4.30 -2.06 -28.15
N THR A 492 -3.94 -1.13 -27.28
CA THR A 492 -3.78 0.29 -27.59
C THR A 492 -2.49 0.81 -26.97
N THR A 493 -2.18 2.11 -27.08
CA THR A 493 -1.07 2.75 -26.39
C THR A 493 -1.55 3.87 -25.47
N SER A 494 -0.73 4.23 -24.50
CA SER A 494 -0.99 5.38 -23.63
C SER A 494 -1.14 6.67 -24.42
N GLU A 495 -0.34 6.86 -25.48
CA GLU A 495 -0.44 8.01 -26.37
C GLU A 495 -1.82 8.12 -27.07
N GLU A 496 -2.38 7.00 -27.56
CA GLU A 496 -3.70 7.00 -28.17
C GLU A 496 -4.81 7.43 -27.19
N LEU A 497 -4.69 7.00 -25.91
CA LEU A 497 -5.65 7.32 -24.84
C LEU A 497 -5.55 8.79 -24.37
N LEU A 498 -4.37 9.41 -24.56
CA LEU A 498 -4.11 10.81 -24.20
C LEU A 498 -4.47 11.80 -25.33
N LYS A 499 -4.69 11.34 -26.57
CA LYS A 499 -5.08 12.21 -27.68
C LYS A 499 -6.40 12.93 -27.36
N VAL A 500 -6.36 14.25 -27.44
CA VAL A 500 -7.60 15.07 -27.47
C VAL A 500 -8.17 14.93 -28.86
N ARG A 501 -9.29 14.26 -29.02
CA ARG A 501 -10.05 14.17 -30.28
C ARG A 501 -11.38 14.87 -30.13
#